data_bb3682a81e8a84613d61b98382c7dc24
#
_entry.id   bb3682a81e8a84613d61b98382c7dc24
#
_cell.length_a   1.000
_cell.length_b   1.000
_cell.length_c   1.000
_cell.angle_alpha   90.00
_cell.angle_beta   90.00
_cell.angle_gamma   90.00
#
_symmetry.space_group_name_H-M   'P 1'
#
loop_
_entity.id
_entity.type
_entity.pdbx_description
1 polymer ?
#
loop_
_entity_poly.entity_id
_entity_poly.type
_entity_poly.pdbx_seq_one_letter_code
_entity_poly.pdbx_strand_id
1 'polypeptide(L)'
;MSRSLARFTLAATIAATLAVPSPAATTTWQIDPAHTAAGFSVKHMMIATVRGQFKGVTGTVNWDDQDLSNSFVDVTIDANTVDTGEPKRDADLKSANFFDVAHYPTITFKSTKIERISAAKMKVTGNLTIHGITKPVVLDVEGPSGAIKDPYGNTRVALNATTTVNRMDYGVKWNAKMDGGGIVVGDDVNINIDLEMIKKEAK
;
A
#
# COMPACT_ATOMS: atom_id res chain seq x y z
N MET A 1 56.13 -22.42 67.51
CA MET A 1 55.44 -23.00 66.32
C MET A 1 54.30 -22.10 65.93
N SER A 2 54.53 -21.24 64.93
CA SER A 2 53.54 -20.29 64.45
C SER A 2 53.08 -20.71 63.04
N ARG A 3 51.79 -21.01 62.86
CA ARG A 3 51.19 -21.41 61.56
C ARG A 3 50.57 -20.19 60.90
N SER A 4 51.20 -19.73 59.83
CA SER A 4 50.71 -18.67 59.02
C SER A 4 49.60 -19.21 58.07
N LEU A 5 48.39 -18.70 58.21
CA LEU A 5 47.25 -18.95 57.23
C LEU A 5 47.31 -17.96 56.07
N ALA A 6 47.65 -18.49 54.95
CA ALA A 6 47.52 -17.70 53.68
C ALA A 6 46.04 -17.65 53.27
N ARG A 7 45.48 -16.44 53.19
CA ARG A 7 44.15 -16.20 52.64
C ARG A 7 44.23 -16.00 51.10
N PHE A 8 43.69 -16.95 50.33
CA PHE A 8 43.48 -16.78 48.87
C PHE A 8 42.19 -16.02 48.64
N THR A 9 42.31 -14.82 48.12
CA THR A 9 41.18 -14.05 47.61
C THR A 9 40.94 -14.42 46.14
N LEU A 10 39.81 -15.10 45.89
CA LEU A 10 39.36 -15.41 44.53
C LEU A 10 38.66 -14.20 43.95
N ALA A 11 39.27 -13.51 43.00
CA ALA A 11 38.65 -12.41 42.26
C ALA A 11 37.80 -13.00 41.13
N ALA A 12 36.46 -12.90 41.26
CA ALA A 12 35.54 -13.27 40.22
C ALA A 12 35.41 -12.10 39.20
N THR A 13 35.97 -12.28 38.02
CA THR A 13 35.80 -11.36 36.89
C THR A 13 34.45 -11.64 36.25
N ILE A 14 33.50 -10.72 36.43
CA ILE A 14 32.20 -10.73 35.71
C ILE A 14 32.45 -10.18 34.30
N ALA A 15 32.51 -11.05 33.31
CA ALA A 15 32.51 -10.64 31.90
C ALA A 15 31.09 -10.21 31.50
N ALA A 16 30.87 -8.90 31.40
CA ALA A 16 29.66 -8.32 30.82
C ALA A 16 29.66 -8.58 29.32
N THR A 17 28.86 -9.54 28.86
CA THR A 17 28.60 -9.73 27.42
C THR A 17 27.71 -8.59 26.94
N LEU A 18 28.28 -7.65 26.18
CA LEU A 18 27.51 -6.65 25.42
C LEU A 18 26.74 -7.41 24.33
N ALA A 19 25.42 -7.52 24.50
CA ALA A 19 24.55 -8.00 23.45
C ALA A 19 24.57 -6.95 22.32
N VAL A 20 25.20 -7.27 21.20
CA VAL A 20 25.13 -6.48 19.98
C VAL A 20 23.70 -6.62 19.46
N PRO A 21 22.93 -5.53 19.27
CA PRO A 21 21.61 -5.63 18.71
C PRO A 21 21.73 -6.23 17.30
N SER A 22 21.08 -7.38 17.08
CA SER A 22 20.95 -7.94 15.74
C SER A 22 20.14 -6.94 14.89
N PRO A 23 20.58 -6.60 13.68
CA PRO A 23 19.77 -5.74 12.82
C PRO A 23 18.39 -6.37 12.64
N ALA A 24 17.34 -5.59 12.86
CA ALA A 24 15.99 -6.04 12.65
C ALA A 24 15.84 -6.51 11.19
N ALA A 25 15.42 -7.76 11.00
CA ALA A 25 15.31 -8.35 9.68
C ALA A 25 14.03 -7.79 9.00
N THR A 26 14.22 -6.99 7.97
CA THR A 26 13.13 -6.53 7.11
C THR A 26 12.43 -7.75 6.49
N THR A 27 11.11 -7.80 6.60
CA THR A 27 10.30 -8.85 5.97
C THR A 27 9.77 -8.35 4.63
N THR A 28 10.01 -9.12 3.58
CA THR A 28 9.48 -8.80 2.23
C THR A 28 8.16 -9.54 1.99
N TRP A 29 7.17 -8.78 1.55
CA TRP A 29 5.85 -9.27 1.19
C TRP A 29 5.58 -8.98 -0.28
N GLN A 30 5.04 -9.96 -1.01
CA GLN A 30 4.60 -9.81 -2.39
C GLN A 30 3.08 -9.65 -2.39
N ILE A 31 2.57 -8.65 -3.11
CA ILE A 31 1.13 -8.51 -3.34
C ILE A 31 0.62 -9.72 -4.11
N ASP A 32 -0.48 -10.29 -3.65
CA ASP A 32 -1.20 -11.37 -4.35
C ASP A 32 -2.24 -10.75 -5.29
N PRO A 33 -2.02 -10.74 -6.60
CA PRO A 33 -2.95 -10.10 -7.54
C PRO A 33 -4.28 -10.82 -7.67
N ALA A 34 -4.36 -12.09 -7.24
CA ALA A 34 -5.62 -12.86 -7.29
C ALA A 34 -6.60 -12.44 -6.20
N HIS A 35 -6.09 -11.90 -5.08
CA HIS A 35 -6.89 -11.52 -3.91
C HIS A 35 -6.75 -10.03 -3.56
N THR A 36 -6.28 -9.22 -4.53
CA THR A 36 -6.10 -7.77 -4.35
C THR A 36 -6.87 -7.02 -5.41
N ALA A 37 -7.58 -5.97 -5.00
CA ALA A 37 -8.27 -5.06 -5.90
C ALA A 37 -8.05 -3.60 -5.47
N ALA A 38 -7.80 -2.73 -6.45
CA ALA A 38 -7.83 -1.29 -6.25
C ALA A 38 -9.19 -0.76 -6.70
N GLY A 39 -10.10 -0.62 -5.75
CA GLY A 39 -11.46 -0.11 -5.97
C GLY A 39 -11.50 1.41 -6.01
N PHE A 40 -12.45 1.95 -6.75
CA PHE A 40 -12.74 3.39 -6.77
C PHE A 40 -14.24 3.67 -6.84
N SER A 41 -14.62 4.87 -6.43
CA SER A 41 -15.98 5.36 -6.63
C SER A 41 -15.99 6.87 -6.92
N VAL A 42 -16.91 7.28 -7.80
CA VAL A 42 -17.06 8.66 -8.23
C VAL A 42 -18.55 9.03 -8.35
N LYS A 43 -18.90 10.28 -8.09
CA LYS A 43 -20.25 10.78 -8.31
C LYS A 43 -20.54 10.92 -9.79
N HIS A 44 -21.73 10.45 -10.22
CA HIS A 44 -22.26 10.58 -11.55
C HIS A 44 -23.52 11.46 -11.50
N MET A 45 -23.53 12.51 -12.30
CA MET A 45 -24.62 13.53 -12.37
C MET A 45 -25.02 14.08 -10.99
N MET A 46 -24.10 14.03 -10.02
CA MET A 46 -24.26 14.44 -8.60
C MET A 46 -25.31 13.64 -7.81
N ILE A 47 -26.00 12.66 -8.42
CA ILE A 47 -27.09 11.89 -7.79
C ILE A 47 -26.75 10.42 -7.55
N ALA A 48 -25.94 9.81 -8.41
CA ALA A 48 -25.56 8.40 -8.29
C ALA A 48 -24.06 8.24 -7.95
N THR A 49 -23.67 7.04 -7.59
CA THR A 49 -22.26 6.69 -7.40
C THR A 49 -21.91 5.54 -8.34
N VAL A 50 -21.01 5.80 -9.28
CA VAL A 50 -20.37 4.76 -10.09
C VAL A 50 -19.22 4.17 -9.28
N ARG A 51 -19.12 2.84 -9.30
CA ARG A 51 -18.01 2.08 -8.69
C ARG A 51 -17.30 1.28 -9.77
N GLY A 52 -16.03 1.09 -9.57
CA GLY A 52 -15.19 0.24 -10.40
C GLY A 52 -13.97 -0.22 -9.65
N GLN A 53 -13.15 -1.05 -10.29
CA GLN A 53 -11.90 -1.56 -9.72
C GLN A 53 -10.88 -1.81 -10.82
N PHE A 54 -9.62 -1.89 -10.42
CA PHE A 54 -8.52 -2.44 -11.19
C PHE A 54 -8.11 -3.76 -10.55
N LYS A 55 -7.92 -4.82 -11.36
CA LYS A 55 -7.56 -6.17 -10.90
C LYS A 55 -6.07 -6.46 -11.01
N GLY A 56 -5.36 -5.82 -11.91
CA GLY A 56 -3.93 -6.06 -12.18
C GLY A 56 -3.00 -5.36 -11.19
N VAL A 57 -3.22 -5.55 -9.88
CA VAL A 57 -2.41 -4.93 -8.82
C VAL A 57 -1.24 -5.85 -8.49
N THR A 58 -0.02 -5.34 -8.63
CA THR A 58 1.22 -6.05 -8.30
C THR A 58 2.15 -5.15 -7.50
N GLY A 59 3.10 -5.73 -6.78
CA GLY A 59 4.06 -4.93 -6.03
C GLY A 59 4.68 -5.65 -4.86
N THR A 60 5.48 -4.89 -4.12
CA THR A 60 6.25 -5.38 -2.98
C THR A 60 6.09 -4.44 -1.80
N VAL A 61 5.95 -5.01 -0.62
CA VAL A 61 6.02 -4.30 0.66
C VAL A 61 7.21 -4.87 1.43
N ASN A 62 8.16 -4.02 1.76
CA ASN A 62 9.19 -4.35 2.73
C ASN A 62 8.78 -3.77 4.08
N TRP A 63 8.79 -4.60 5.10
CA TRP A 63 8.27 -4.27 6.40
C TRP A 63 9.32 -4.51 7.48
N ASP A 64 9.59 -3.48 8.27
CA ASP A 64 10.43 -3.52 9.47
C ASP A 64 9.57 -3.14 10.68
N ASP A 65 9.27 -4.12 11.55
CA ASP A 65 8.43 -3.90 12.74
C ASP A 65 9.10 -3.02 13.80
N GLN A 66 10.43 -2.95 13.80
CA GLN A 66 11.21 -2.21 14.78
C GLN A 66 11.38 -0.75 14.38
N ASP A 67 11.59 -0.50 13.07
CA ASP A 67 11.77 0.83 12.53
C ASP A 67 11.05 0.98 11.18
N LEU A 68 9.88 1.61 11.20
CA LEU A 68 9.06 1.85 10.00
C LEU A 68 9.76 2.74 8.96
N SER A 69 10.83 3.47 9.32
CA SER A 69 11.58 4.27 8.36
C SER A 69 12.33 3.40 7.34
N ASN A 70 12.57 2.13 7.68
CA ASN A 70 13.15 1.12 6.77
C ASN A 70 12.09 0.41 5.93
N SER A 71 10.81 0.68 6.17
CA SER A 71 9.70 0.07 5.43
C SER A 71 9.38 0.86 4.18
N PHE A 72 9.01 0.16 3.11
CA PHE A 72 8.53 0.81 1.89
C PHE A 72 7.48 -0.04 1.16
N VAL A 73 6.69 0.65 0.35
CA VAL A 73 5.65 0.09 -0.51
C VAL A 73 5.91 0.55 -1.94
N ASP A 74 5.97 -0.40 -2.88
CA ASP A 74 6.07 -0.14 -4.32
C ASP A 74 4.99 -0.95 -5.03
N VAL A 75 4.02 -0.25 -5.66
CA VAL A 75 2.83 -0.85 -6.29
C VAL A 75 2.72 -0.39 -7.72
N THR A 76 2.38 -1.32 -8.59
CA THR A 76 1.99 -1.08 -9.98
C THR A 76 0.63 -1.70 -10.26
N ILE A 77 -0.24 -0.95 -10.90
CA ILE A 77 -1.58 -1.36 -11.30
C ILE A 77 -1.65 -1.27 -12.82
N ASP A 78 -2.10 -2.34 -13.48
CA ASP A 78 -2.39 -2.31 -14.91
C ASP A 78 -3.70 -1.56 -15.17
N ALA A 79 -3.62 -0.37 -15.77
CA ALA A 79 -4.77 0.47 -16.07
C ALA A 79 -5.75 -0.16 -17.08
N ASN A 80 -5.28 -1.12 -17.89
CA ASN A 80 -6.14 -1.88 -18.82
C ASN A 80 -7.13 -2.79 -18.11
N THR A 81 -6.92 -3.08 -16.82
CA THR A 81 -7.79 -3.97 -16.03
C THR A 81 -8.99 -3.27 -15.41
N VAL A 82 -9.23 -1.99 -15.73
CA VAL A 82 -10.39 -1.25 -15.24
C VAL A 82 -11.68 -1.99 -15.59
N ASP A 83 -12.52 -2.18 -14.57
CA ASP A 83 -13.79 -2.91 -14.66
C ASP A 83 -14.83 -2.20 -13.78
N THR A 84 -15.88 -1.71 -14.40
CA THR A 84 -17.02 -1.07 -13.73
C THR A 84 -18.32 -1.87 -13.90
N GLY A 85 -18.24 -3.07 -14.52
CA GLY A 85 -19.39 -3.90 -14.87
C GLY A 85 -20.18 -3.40 -16.07
N GLU A 86 -19.70 -2.39 -16.82
CA GLU A 86 -20.33 -1.86 -18.02
C GLU A 86 -19.27 -1.72 -19.13
N PRO A 87 -19.27 -2.61 -20.13
CA PRO A 87 -18.20 -2.68 -21.14
C PRO A 87 -17.99 -1.39 -21.94
N LYS A 88 -19.08 -0.65 -22.24
CA LYS A 88 -18.96 0.63 -22.97
C LYS A 88 -18.28 1.69 -22.14
N ARG A 89 -18.59 1.77 -20.86
CA ARG A 89 -17.92 2.68 -19.93
C ARG A 89 -16.46 2.28 -19.72
N ASP A 90 -16.17 0.99 -19.59
CA ASP A 90 -14.80 0.50 -19.44
C ASP A 90 -13.94 0.82 -20.67
N ALA A 91 -14.53 0.72 -21.88
CA ALA A 91 -13.85 1.13 -23.11
C ALA A 91 -13.55 2.65 -23.13
N ASP A 92 -14.49 3.48 -22.69
CA ASP A 92 -14.31 4.94 -22.61
C ASP A 92 -13.27 5.30 -21.53
N LEU A 93 -13.31 4.66 -20.37
CA LEU A 93 -12.30 4.84 -19.32
C LEU A 93 -10.88 4.52 -19.79
N LYS A 94 -10.71 3.54 -20.69
CA LYS A 94 -9.42 3.20 -21.28
C LYS A 94 -8.96 4.18 -22.37
N SER A 95 -9.89 4.95 -22.94
CA SER A 95 -9.61 5.87 -24.04
C SER A 95 -8.86 7.14 -23.58
N ALA A 96 -8.47 7.97 -24.54
CA ALA A 96 -7.84 9.28 -24.31
C ALA A 96 -8.75 10.27 -23.56
N ASN A 97 -10.05 10.00 -23.42
CA ASN A 97 -10.94 10.80 -22.57
C ASN A 97 -10.60 10.70 -21.08
N PHE A 98 -10.07 9.54 -20.64
CA PHE A 98 -9.84 9.25 -19.22
C PHE A 98 -8.41 8.77 -18.95
N PHE A 99 -8.16 7.45 -18.87
CA PHE A 99 -6.86 6.95 -18.47
C PHE A 99 -5.82 6.91 -19.60
N ASP A 100 -6.26 6.96 -20.87
CA ASP A 100 -5.39 6.89 -22.05
C ASP A 100 -4.36 5.75 -21.93
N VAL A 101 -4.88 4.55 -21.73
CA VAL A 101 -4.04 3.38 -21.40
C VAL A 101 -3.05 3.02 -22.51
N ALA A 102 -3.27 3.51 -23.73
CA ALA A 102 -2.33 3.35 -24.85
C ALA A 102 -1.00 4.09 -24.60
N HIS A 103 -1.04 5.24 -23.92
CA HIS A 103 0.13 6.04 -23.58
C HIS A 103 0.53 5.89 -22.11
N TYR A 104 -0.44 5.62 -21.22
CA TYR A 104 -0.25 5.49 -19.77
C TYR A 104 -0.80 4.16 -19.26
N PRO A 105 -0.16 3.02 -19.58
CA PRO A 105 -0.71 1.69 -19.29
C PRO A 105 -0.72 1.34 -17.81
N THR A 106 -0.01 2.11 -16.96
CA THR A 106 0.12 1.80 -15.54
C THR A 106 -0.22 2.97 -14.64
N ILE A 107 -0.80 2.65 -13.48
CA ILE A 107 -0.88 3.53 -12.31
C ILE A 107 0.15 3.01 -11.31
N THR A 108 0.94 3.89 -10.67
CA THR A 108 1.97 3.47 -9.72
C THR A 108 1.87 4.24 -8.41
N PHE A 109 2.24 3.57 -7.31
CA PHE A 109 2.38 4.20 -6.00
C PHE A 109 3.70 3.78 -5.36
N LYS A 110 4.47 4.76 -4.89
CA LYS A 110 5.72 4.54 -4.14
C LYS A 110 5.66 5.32 -2.83
N SER A 111 5.75 4.61 -1.71
CA SER A 111 5.74 5.25 -0.41
C SER A 111 7.00 6.10 -0.19
N THR A 112 6.84 7.21 0.52
CA THR A 112 7.92 8.08 0.97
C THR A 112 8.02 8.14 2.49
N LYS A 113 6.92 7.78 3.20
CA LYS A 113 6.85 7.77 4.65
C LYS A 113 5.76 6.82 5.12
N ILE A 114 6.02 6.07 6.19
CA ILE A 114 5.05 5.23 6.87
C ILE A 114 5.01 5.64 8.35
N GLU A 115 3.82 5.96 8.85
CA GLU A 115 3.62 6.41 10.23
C GLU A 115 2.59 5.52 10.92
N ARG A 116 2.97 4.95 12.07
CA ARG A 116 2.03 4.18 12.91
C ARG A 116 1.18 5.15 13.73
N ILE A 117 -0.13 5.07 13.58
CA ILE A 117 -1.10 5.85 14.35
C ILE A 117 -1.59 5.06 15.57
N SER A 118 -1.81 3.76 15.39
CA SER A 118 -2.17 2.82 16.45
C SER A 118 -1.70 1.40 16.10
N ALA A 119 -2.04 0.42 16.92
CA ALA A 119 -1.69 -0.97 16.64
C ALA A 119 -2.23 -1.50 15.29
N ALA A 120 -3.39 -0.96 14.84
CA ALA A 120 -4.07 -1.41 13.62
C ALA A 120 -4.24 -0.31 12.58
N LYS A 121 -3.66 0.88 12.78
CA LYS A 121 -3.84 2.03 11.86
C LYS A 121 -2.52 2.69 11.55
N MET A 122 -2.33 3.03 10.28
CA MET A 122 -1.14 3.71 9.76
C MET A 122 -1.54 4.79 8.78
N LYS A 123 -0.64 5.75 8.58
CA LYS A 123 -0.65 6.65 7.42
C LYS A 123 0.55 6.30 6.53
N VAL A 124 0.28 6.08 5.26
CA VAL A 124 1.31 5.83 4.25
C VAL A 124 1.30 6.99 3.27
N THR A 125 2.28 7.86 3.39
CA THR A 125 2.49 8.96 2.42
C THR A 125 3.32 8.43 1.27
N GLY A 126 2.98 8.80 0.04
CA GLY A 126 3.71 8.36 -1.15
C GLY A 126 3.36 9.14 -2.39
N ASN A 127 4.07 8.85 -3.44
CA ASN A 127 3.88 9.43 -4.77
C ASN A 127 2.96 8.51 -5.59
N LEU A 128 1.76 9.00 -5.90
CA LEU A 128 0.80 8.35 -6.78
C LEU A 128 0.94 8.93 -8.19
N THR A 129 1.12 8.07 -9.17
CA THR A 129 1.16 8.46 -10.59
C THR A 129 -0.05 7.89 -11.32
N ILE A 130 -0.84 8.76 -11.92
CA ILE A 130 -1.98 8.42 -12.77
C ILE A 130 -1.85 9.25 -14.06
N HIS A 131 -2.11 8.66 -15.22
CA HIS A 131 -2.10 9.38 -16.51
C HIS A 131 -0.77 10.16 -16.72
N GLY A 132 0.35 9.60 -16.31
CA GLY A 132 1.69 10.22 -16.40
C GLY A 132 1.97 11.36 -15.42
N ILE A 133 1.01 11.76 -14.59
CA ILE A 133 1.17 12.85 -13.61
C ILE A 133 1.33 12.26 -12.21
N THR A 134 2.37 12.71 -11.50
CA THR A 134 2.70 12.27 -10.15
C THR A 134 2.33 13.34 -9.12
N LYS A 135 1.61 12.94 -8.07
CA LYS A 135 1.26 13.79 -6.93
C LYS A 135 1.47 13.05 -5.62
N PRO A 136 1.86 13.75 -4.54
CA PRO A 136 1.89 13.16 -3.22
C PRO A 136 0.45 12.92 -2.72
N VAL A 137 0.25 11.75 -2.12
CA VAL A 137 -1.01 11.38 -1.46
C VAL A 137 -0.73 10.74 -0.11
N VAL A 138 -1.73 10.75 0.76
CA VAL A 138 -1.70 10.04 2.05
C VAL A 138 -2.79 8.98 2.01
N LEU A 139 -2.40 7.73 2.23
CA LEU A 139 -3.32 6.61 2.42
C LEU A 139 -3.57 6.42 3.90
N ASP A 140 -4.84 6.36 4.30
CA ASP A 140 -5.25 5.85 5.60
C ASP A 140 -5.32 4.32 5.50
N VAL A 141 -4.49 3.62 6.30
CA VAL A 141 -4.32 2.17 6.22
C VAL A 141 -4.81 1.53 7.52
N GLU A 142 -5.65 0.51 7.38
CA GLU A 142 -6.09 -0.37 8.47
C GLU A 142 -5.48 -1.77 8.27
N GLY A 143 -4.80 -2.27 9.29
CA GLY A 143 -4.05 -3.52 9.26
C GLY A 143 -2.58 -3.34 9.64
N PRO A 144 -1.70 -4.31 9.33
CA PRO A 144 -2.03 -5.60 8.74
C PRO A 144 -2.87 -6.48 9.67
N SER A 145 -3.58 -7.45 9.11
CA SER A 145 -4.21 -8.54 9.87
C SER A 145 -3.15 -9.38 10.61
N GLY A 146 -3.57 -10.19 11.56
CA GLY A 146 -2.72 -11.28 12.04
C GLY A 146 -2.27 -12.18 10.89
N ALA A 147 -1.01 -12.62 10.91
CA ALA A 147 -0.49 -13.52 9.89
C ALA A 147 -1.15 -14.90 10.03
N ILE A 148 -1.56 -15.47 8.89
CA ILE A 148 -2.14 -16.81 8.80
C ILE A 148 -1.33 -17.67 7.84
N LYS A 149 -1.41 -19.00 7.99
CA LYS A 149 -0.93 -19.94 6.98
C LYS A 149 -2.07 -20.42 6.11
N ASP A 150 -1.89 -20.33 4.79
CA ASP A 150 -2.83 -20.90 3.84
C ASP A 150 -2.65 -22.44 3.69
N PRO A 151 -3.57 -23.14 3.02
CA PRO A 151 -3.46 -24.60 2.81
C PRO A 151 -2.20 -25.05 2.03
N TYR A 152 -1.53 -24.12 1.35
CA TYR A 152 -0.30 -24.38 0.58
C TYR A 152 0.96 -24.07 1.36
N GLY A 153 0.82 -23.63 2.63
CA GLY A 153 1.93 -23.34 3.53
C GLY A 153 2.46 -21.89 3.43
N ASN A 154 1.89 -21.02 2.59
CA ASN A 154 2.29 -19.63 2.52
C ASN A 154 1.82 -18.87 3.76
N THR A 155 2.64 -17.91 4.21
CA THR A 155 2.21 -16.96 5.25
C THR A 155 1.58 -15.75 4.58
N ARG A 156 0.35 -15.40 4.97
CA ARG A 156 -0.45 -14.31 4.39
C ARG A 156 -0.85 -13.29 5.43
N VAL A 157 -0.96 -12.04 4.99
CA VAL A 157 -1.57 -10.92 5.74
C VAL A 157 -2.42 -10.11 4.78
N ALA A 158 -3.38 -9.38 5.33
CA ALA A 158 -4.22 -8.46 4.56
C ALA A 158 -4.28 -7.08 5.22
N LEU A 159 -4.55 -6.05 4.42
CA LEU A 159 -4.83 -4.70 4.87
C LEU A 159 -5.83 -4.03 3.95
N ASN A 160 -6.46 -2.97 4.48
CA ASN A 160 -7.27 -2.05 3.69
C ASN A 160 -6.59 -0.67 3.65
N ALA A 161 -6.65 0.02 2.52
CA ALA A 161 -6.15 1.37 2.38
C ALA A 161 -7.16 2.26 1.67
N THR A 162 -7.36 3.48 2.17
CA THR A 162 -8.31 4.44 1.61
C THR A 162 -7.68 5.81 1.41
N THR A 163 -8.15 6.51 0.39
CA THR A 163 -7.85 7.94 0.18
C THR A 163 -8.88 8.56 -0.76
N THR A 164 -8.86 9.87 -0.89
CA THR A 164 -9.63 10.60 -1.91
C THR A 164 -8.66 11.45 -2.73
N VAL A 165 -8.80 11.41 -4.04
CA VAL A 165 -7.99 12.22 -4.97
C VAL A 165 -8.89 13.01 -5.90
N ASN A 166 -8.44 14.20 -6.31
CA ASN A 166 -9.09 14.95 -7.38
C ASN A 166 -8.52 14.47 -8.73
N ARG A 167 -9.36 13.87 -9.58
CA ARG A 167 -8.94 13.34 -10.88
C ARG A 167 -8.41 14.41 -11.83
N MET A 168 -8.86 15.66 -11.68
CA MET A 168 -8.41 16.79 -12.51
C MET A 168 -6.92 17.08 -12.30
N ASP A 169 -6.40 16.84 -11.08
CA ASP A 169 -4.99 17.00 -10.74
C ASP A 169 -4.08 16.03 -11.49
N TYR A 170 -4.63 14.92 -11.96
CA TYR A 170 -3.95 13.89 -12.75
C TYR A 170 -4.24 14.00 -14.26
N GLY A 171 -4.82 15.09 -14.71
CA GLY A 171 -5.09 15.29 -16.12
C GLY A 171 -6.28 14.50 -16.68
N VAL A 172 -7.02 13.75 -15.87
CA VAL A 172 -8.24 13.02 -16.24
C VAL A 172 -9.40 14.02 -16.25
N LYS A 173 -9.51 14.83 -17.32
CA LYS A 173 -10.31 16.08 -17.34
C LYS A 173 -11.65 15.97 -18.02
N TRP A 174 -11.95 14.85 -18.72
CA TRP A 174 -13.22 14.73 -19.42
C TRP A 174 -14.42 15.01 -18.50
N ASN A 175 -15.33 15.84 -18.98
CA ASN A 175 -16.60 16.11 -18.33
C ASN A 175 -17.59 16.69 -19.36
N ALA A 176 -18.87 16.66 -19.04
CA ALA A 176 -19.90 17.36 -19.75
C ALA A 176 -20.75 18.19 -18.77
N LYS A 177 -21.25 19.34 -19.24
CA LYS A 177 -22.20 20.15 -18.47
C LYS A 177 -23.61 19.64 -18.75
N MET A 178 -24.45 19.69 -17.72
CA MET A 178 -25.88 19.35 -17.84
C MET A 178 -26.71 20.63 -18.05
N ASP A 179 -27.83 20.53 -18.78
CA ASP A 179 -28.70 21.66 -19.09
C ASP A 179 -29.26 22.37 -17.84
N GLY A 180 -29.49 21.60 -16.75
CA GLY A 180 -29.91 22.11 -15.45
C GLY A 180 -28.79 22.65 -14.54
N GLY A 181 -27.57 22.75 -15.06
CA GLY A 181 -26.36 23.05 -14.29
C GLY A 181 -25.77 21.79 -13.61
N GLY A 182 -24.49 21.84 -13.28
CA GLY A 182 -23.72 20.73 -12.72
C GLY A 182 -22.91 19.98 -13.78
N ILE A 183 -22.27 18.90 -13.35
CA ILE A 183 -21.31 18.10 -14.13
C ILE A 183 -21.72 16.63 -14.14
N VAL A 184 -21.34 15.92 -15.22
CA VAL A 184 -21.66 14.49 -15.37
C VAL A 184 -20.77 13.63 -14.48
N VAL A 185 -19.48 13.93 -14.37
CA VAL A 185 -18.53 13.16 -13.56
C VAL A 185 -17.94 14.05 -12.46
N GLY A 186 -18.09 13.64 -11.22
CA GLY A 186 -17.49 14.33 -10.07
C GLY A 186 -15.96 14.39 -10.16
N ASP A 187 -15.36 15.41 -9.55
CA ASP A 187 -13.92 15.61 -9.59
C ASP A 187 -13.20 14.74 -8.55
N ASP A 188 -13.83 14.53 -7.39
CA ASP A 188 -13.27 13.71 -6.31
C ASP A 188 -13.58 12.21 -6.55
N VAL A 189 -12.54 11.42 -6.48
CA VAL A 189 -12.58 9.96 -6.60
C VAL A 189 -12.13 9.36 -5.27
N ASN A 190 -13.04 8.61 -4.63
CA ASN A 190 -12.67 7.82 -3.45
C ASN A 190 -12.00 6.53 -3.91
N ILE A 191 -10.86 6.22 -3.31
CA ILE A 191 -10.06 5.01 -3.57
C ILE A 191 -10.19 4.11 -2.33
N ASN A 192 -10.45 2.84 -2.55
CA ASN A 192 -10.48 1.80 -1.52
C ASN A 192 -9.72 0.57 -2.04
N ILE A 193 -8.68 0.19 -1.35
CA ILE A 193 -7.78 -0.90 -1.74
C ILE A 193 -7.91 -2.01 -0.71
N ASP A 194 -8.37 -3.18 -1.15
CA ASP A 194 -8.28 -4.42 -0.38
C ASP A 194 -7.05 -5.17 -0.87
N LEU A 195 -6.08 -5.37 0.01
CA LEU A 195 -4.76 -5.87 -0.35
C LEU A 195 -4.42 -7.10 0.47
N GLU A 196 -4.12 -8.20 -0.21
CA GLU A 196 -3.58 -9.42 0.37
C GLU A 196 -2.12 -9.60 -0.06
N MET A 197 -1.28 -10.07 0.85
CA MET A 197 0.15 -10.24 0.62
C MET A 197 0.64 -11.61 1.10
N ILE A 198 1.60 -12.13 0.38
CA ILE A 198 2.31 -13.38 0.69
C ILE A 198 3.72 -13.04 1.11
N LYS A 199 4.15 -13.60 2.26
CA LYS A 199 5.52 -13.45 2.74
C LYS A 199 6.49 -14.13 1.79
N LYS A 200 7.52 -13.40 1.33
CA LYS A 200 8.64 -14.01 0.62
C LYS A 200 9.55 -14.73 1.61
N GLU A 201 9.84 -15.98 1.32
CA GLU A 201 10.89 -16.71 2.02
C GLU A 201 12.25 -16.08 1.68
N ALA A 202 13.09 -15.89 2.70
CA ALA A 202 14.48 -15.50 2.48
C ALA A 202 15.18 -16.66 1.75
N LYS A 203 15.77 -16.38 0.59
CA LYS A 203 16.59 -17.35 -0.14
C LYS A 203 17.95 -17.48 0.54
#